data_9efd0b92a3355099251ba97776037913
#
_entry.id   9efd0b92a3355099251ba97776037913
#
_cell.length_a   1.000
_cell.length_b   1.000
_cell.length_c   1.000
_cell.angle_alpha   90.00
_cell.angle_beta   90.00
_cell.angle_gamma   90.00
#
_symmetry.space_group_name_H-M   'P 1'
#
loop_
_entity.id
_entity.type
_entity.pdbx_description
1 polymer ?
#
loop_
_entity_poly.entity_id
_entity_poly.type
_entity_poly.pdbx_seq_one_letter_code
_entity_poly.pdbx_strand_id
1 'polypeptide(L)'
;MQRMWYCFHADCNVSGRTGITLTKEHATRALRHSQALLPAPSRTNNTYEIPDTFVSLSRNLDAELYVKRVNAYDAYLSGRADIRYDFKRNRVVFLVKDGNKVVDAAGRSIDARGPKWYRYGDSKRPFACGTDTCAVVVEDCASACAVSNNATGVALLGTNLLTEHIDVLKQYDRVFIALDKDATDKAIGMVRTLHTHVPTRLMVLRTDLKNMQRDERDDFIRSYIDR
;
A
#
# COMPACT_ATOMS: atom_id res chain seq x y z
N MET A 1 -24.83 -9.42 -35.32
CA MET A 1 -23.47 -9.35 -34.79
C MET A 1 -23.50 -9.77 -33.33
N GLN A 2 -22.84 -10.85 -32.94
CA GLN A 2 -22.68 -11.24 -31.54
C GLN A 2 -21.58 -10.37 -30.92
N ARG A 3 -21.88 -9.71 -29.82
CA ARG A 3 -20.87 -8.93 -29.07
C ARG A 3 -20.33 -9.78 -27.95
N MET A 4 -18.99 -9.83 -27.82
CA MET A 4 -18.29 -10.42 -26.68
C MET A 4 -18.08 -9.32 -25.63
N TRP A 5 -18.22 -9.68 -24.37
CA TRP A 5 -17.88 -8.81 -23.23
C TRP A 5 -16.95 -9.54 -22.27
N TYR A 6 -16.08 -8.79 -21.61
CA TYR A 6 -15.13 -9.26 -20.62
C TYR A 6 -15.25 -8.41 -19.36
N CYS A 7 -15.10 -9.04 -18.21
CA CYS A 7 -14.95 -8.32 -16.94
C CYS A 7 -13.49 -7.91 -16.77
N PHE A 8 -13.25 -6.61 -16.62
CA PHE A 8 -11.89 -6.05 -16.40
C PHE A 8 -11.52 -5.90 -14.92
N HIS A 9 -12.27 -6.51 -13.99
CA HIS A 9 -11.84 -6.57 -12.59
C HIS A 9 -10.68 -7.56 -12.47
N ALA A 10 -9.63 -7.15 -11.75
CA ALA A 10 -8.56 -8.06 -11.36
C ALA A 10 -9.22 -9.28 -10.65
N ASP A 11 -8.83 -10.48 -11.04
CA ASP A 11 -9.35 -11.76 -10.57
C ASP A 11 -10.76 -12.19 -11.06
N CYS A 12 -11.39 -11.43 -11.98
CA CYS A 12 -12.66 -11.80 -12.56
C CYS A 12 -12.47 -12.36 -13.99
N ASN A 13 -12.31 -13.68 -14.13
CA ASN A 13 -12.19 -14.35 -15.44
C ASN A 13 -13.57 -14.59 -16.11
N VAL A 14 -14.54 -13.71 -15.88
CA VAL A 14 -15.87 -13.88 -16.46
C VAL A 14 -15.93 -13.17 -17.81
N SER A 15 -16.25 -13.94 -18.84
CA SER A 15 -16.54 -13.43 -20.18
C SER A 15 -17.82 -14.06 -20.70
N GLY A 16 -18.49 -13.41 -21.64
CA GLY A 16 -19.71 -13.95 -22.23
C GLY A 16 -19.96 -13.43 -23.64
N ARG A 17 -20.84 -14.12 -24.33
CA ARG A 17 -21.42 -13.69 -25.62
C ARG A 17 -22.90 -13.45 -25.43
N THR A 18 -23.39 -12.31 -25.85
CA THR A 18 -24.83 -12.02 -25.78
C THR A 18 -25.31 -11.34 -27.06
N GLY A 19 -26.47 -11.77 -27.52
CA GLY A 19 -27.28 -11.07 -28.53
C GLY A 19 -28.39 -10.22 -27.89
N ILE A 20 -28.46 -10.16 -26.57
CA ILE A 20 -29.52 -9.46 -25.83
C ILE A 20 -28.90 -8.20 -25.20
N THR A 21 -29.57 -7.06 -25.34
CA THR A 21 -29.18 -5.81 -24.63
C THR A 21 -29.42 -6.03 -23.15
N LEU A 22 -28.35 -6.23 -22.38
CA LEU A 22 -28.45 -6.28 -20.90
C LEU A 22 -28.85 -4.92 -20.38
N THR A 23 -29.98 -4.86 -19.69
CA THR A 23 -30.35 -3.66 -18.95
C THR A 23 -29.44 -3.49 -17.72
N LYS A 24 -29.29 -2.25 -17.26
CA LYS A 24 -28.47 -1.92 -16.07
C LYS A 24 -28.84 -2.77 -14.86
N GLU A 25 -30.10 -3.16 -14.74
CA GLU A 25 -30.67 -4.03 -13.69
C GLU A 25 -30.17 -5.47 -13.75
N HIS A 26 -30.05 -6.06 -14.95
CA HIS A 26 -29.50 -7.41 -15.10
C HIS A 26 -28.01 -7.49 -14.73
N ALA A 27 -27.23 -6.47 -15.08
CA ALA A 27 -25.83 -6.37 -14.70
C ALA A 27 -25.67 -6.22 -13.15
N THR A 28 -26.51 -5.39 -12.53
CA THR A 28 -26.51 -5.19 -11.07
C THR A 28 -26.94 -6.45 -10.31
N ARG A 29 -27.92 -7.20 -10.85
CA ARG A 29 -28.39 -8.47 -10.27
C ARG A 29 -27.35 -9.58 -10.39
N ALA A 30 -26.64 -9.67 -11.53
CA ALA A 30 -25.54 -10.62 -11.72
C ALA A 30 -24.37 -10.34 -10.77
N LEU A 31 -24.01 -9.05 -10.58
CA LEU A 31 -22.98 -8.63 -9.62
C LEU A 31 -23.35 -8.98 -8.17
N ARG A 32 -24.60 -8.75 -7.75
CA ARG A 32 -25.07 -9.13 -6.41
C ARG A 32 -25.08 -10.65 -6.21
N HIS A 33 -25.39 -11.42 -7.24
CA HIS A 33 -25.41 -12.88 -7.14
C HIS A 33 -24.00 -13.48 -7.08
N SER A 34 -23.04 -12.93 -7.84
CA SER A 34 -21.64 -13.36 -7.75
C SER A 34 -20.98 -12.97 -6.42
N GLN A 35 -21.34 -11.81 -5.84
CA GLN A 35 -20.87 -11.41 -4.49
C GLN A 35 -21.45 -12.29 -3.38
N ALA A 36 -22.69 -12.81 -3.53
CA ALA A 36 -23.32 -13.69 -2.56
C ALA A 36 -22.78 -15.14 -2.59
N LEU A 37 -22.13 -15.53 -3.68
CA LEU A 37 -21.54 -16.86 -3.86
C LEU A 37 -20.06 -16.95 -3.50
N LEU A 38 -19.41 -15.82 -3.26
CA LEU A 38 -18.05 -15.84 -2.74
C LEU A 38 -18.10 -16.19 -1.24
N PRO A 39 -17.45 -17.29 -0.82
CA PRO A 39 -17.29 -17.54 0.61
C PRO A 39 -16.66 -16.31 1.24
N ALA A 40 -17.16 -15.88 2.41
CA ALA A 40 -16.52 -14.83 3.17
C ALA A 40 -15.02 -15.15 3.25
N PRO A 41 -14.11 -14.18 2.98
CA PRO A 41 -12.69 -14.47 3.00
C PRO A 41 -12.36 -15.09 4.34
N SER A 42 -12.02 -16.39 4.32
CA SER A 42 -11.50 -17.06 5.50
C SER A 42 -10.28 -16.23 5.91
N ARG A 43 -10.27 -15.74 7.17
CA ARG A 43 -9.07 -15.20 7.78
C ARG A 43 -8.07 -16.36 7.86
N THR A 44 -7.38 -16.62 6.76
CA THR A 44 -6.28 -17.57 6.77
C THR A 44 -5.21 -16.94 7.66
N ASN A 45 -4.93 -17.60 8.78
CA ASN A 45 -3.82 -17.29 9.67
C ASN A 45 -2.49 -17.66 8.97
N ASN A 46 -2.31 -17.20 7.74
CA ASN A 46 -1.09 -17.45 7.00
C ASN A 46 0.01 -16.56 7.58
N THR A 47 0.82 -17.16 8.44
CA THR A 47 2.10 -16.57 8.84
C THR A 47 3.01 -16.66 7.62
N TYR A 48 3.50 -15.52 7.13
CA TYR A 48 4.47 -15.47 6.04
C TYR A 48 5.83 -15.98 6.57
N GLU A 49 6.35 -17.04 5.95
CA GLU A 49 7.69 -17.54 6.26
C GLU A 49 8.72 -16.65 5.58
N ILE A 50 9.59 -16.04 6.40
CA ILE A 50 10.65 -15.16 5.89
C ILE A 50 11.73 -16.04 5.24
N PRO A 51 12.00 -15.87 3.93
CA PRO A 51 13.04 -16.66 3.25
C PRO A 51 14.44 -16.43 3.84
N ASP A 52 15.27 -17.45 3.88
CA ASP A 52 16.67 -17.37 4.32
C ASP A 52 17.51 -16.40 3.45
N THR A 53 17.02 -16.07 2.25
CA THR A 53 17.65 -15.07 1.38
C THR A 53 17.50 -13.63 1.86
N PHE A 54 16.62 -13.39 2.86
CA PHE A 54 16.41 -12.08 3.48
C PHE A 54 17.40 -11.89 4.64
N VAL A 55 18.48 -11.24 4.35
CA VAL A 55 19.56 -10.99 5.30
C VAL A 55 19.52 -9.55 5.84
N SER A 56 20.35 -9.24 6.85
CA SER A 56 20.52 -7.88 7.35
C SER A 56 20.89 -6.91 6.21
N LEU A 57 20.30 -5.71 6.27
CA LEU A 57 20.57 -4.63 5.32
C LEU A 57 22.07 -4.29 5.24
N SER A 58 22.81 -4.38 6.36
CA SER A 58 24.25 -4.10 6.46
C SER A 58 25.14 -5.04 5.62
N ARG A 59 24.57 -6.13 5.08
CA ARG A 59 25.31 -7.03 4.20
C ARG A 59 25.45 -6.54 2.76
N ASN A 60 24.79 -5.44 2.41
CA ASN A 60 24.88 -4.86 1.07
C ASN A 60 24.87 -3.33 1.15
N LEU A 61 25.99 -2.72 0.75
CA LEU A 61 26.19 -1.28 0.82
C LEU A 61 25.18 -0.51 -0.08
N ASP A 62 24.88 -1.02 -1.28
CA ASP A 62 23.93 -0.35 -2.19
C ASP A 62 22.52 -0.39 -1.63
N ALA A 63 22.13 -1.47 -0.96
CA ALA A 63 20.86 -1.58 -0.27
C ALA A 63 20.78 -0.58 0.89
N GLU A 64 21.82 -0.45 1.68
CA GLU A 64 21.86 0.54 2.79
C GLU A 64 21.84 1.97 2.26
N LEU A 65 22.62 2.29 1.21
CA LEU A 65 22.63 3.59 0.57
C LEU A 65 21.25 3.93 -0.04
N TYR A 66 20.57 2.93 -0.63
CA TYR A 66 19.21 3.13 -1.12
C TYR A 66 18.27 3.55 0.02
N VAL A 67 18.26 2.81 1.15
CA VAL A 67 17.38 3.10 2.29
C VAL A 67 17.67 4.48 2.91
N LYS A 68 18.94 4.90 2.95
CA LYS A 68 19.34 6.26 3.36
C LYS A 68 18.80 7.32 2.40
N ARG A 69 18.98 7.12 1.10
CA ARG A 69 18.55 8.05 0.05
C ARG A 69 17.03 8.30 0.03
N VAL A 70 16.23 7.28 0.37
CA VAL A 70 14.75 7.39 0.39
C VAL A 70 14.19 7.74 1.77
N ASN A 71 15.03 8.23 2.68
CA ASN A 71 14.64 8.63 4.04
C ASN A 71 13.97 7.52 4.89
N ALA A 72 14.28 6.24 4.62
CA ALA A 72 13.74 5.10 5.36
C ALA A 72 14.70 4.58 6.45
N TYR A 73 15.93 5.11 6.53
CA TYR A 73 16.97 4.58 7.41
C TYR A 73 16.68 4.80 8.90
N ASP A 74 16.09 5.94 9.26
CA ASP A 74 15.68 6.22 10.65
C ASP A 74 14.60 5.26 11.13
N ALA A 75 13.65 4.90 10.26
CA ALA A 75 12.62 3.91 10.56
C ALA A 75 13.22 2.50 10.76
N TYR A 76 14.25 2.15 9.98
CA TYR A 76 15.00 0.92 10.14
C TYR A 76 15.77 0.89 11.47
N LEU A 77 16.57 1.93 11.77
CA LEU A 77 17.38 1.99 13.00
C LEU A 77 16.54 1.98 14.27
N SER A 78 15.39 2.67 14.25
CA SER A 78 14.47 2.73 15.40
C SER A 78 13.59 1.49 15.56
N GLY A 79 13.68 0.51 14.64
CA GLY A 79 12.85 -0.70 14.65
C GLY A 79 11.38 -0.47 14.26
N ARG A 80 10.99 0.74 13.81
CA ARG A 80 9.65 1.04 13.32
C ARG A 80 9.32 0.30 12.01
N ALA A 81 10.36 0.01 11.20
CA ALA A 81 10.26 -0.81 10.00
C ALA A 81 11.29 -1.94 10.05
N ASP A 82 10.86 -3.16 9.73
CA ASP A 82 11.77 -4.29 9.52
C ASP A 82 12.14 -4.29 8.03
N ILE A 83 13.37 -3.85 7.74
CA ILE A 83 13.89 -3.74 6.38
C ILE A 83 15.07 -4.69 6.23
N ARG A 84 15.04 -5.52 5.18
CA ARG A 84 16.04 -6.53 4.88
C ARG A 84 16.55 -6.41 3.46
N TYR A 85 17.57 -7.20 3.15
CA TYR A 85 18.11 -7.34 1.81
C TYR A 85 17.91 -8.77 1.30
N ASP A 86 17.23 -8.93 0.17
CA ASP A 86 17.13 -10.19 -0.57
C ASP A 86 18.32 -10.31 -1.53
N PHE A 87 19.33 -11.09 -1.14
CA PHE A 87 20.54 -11.24 -1.97
C PHE A 87 20.30 -12.02 -3.26
N LYS A 88 19.25 -12.88 -3.31
CA LYS A 88 18.93 -13.67 -4.50
C LYS A 88 18.30 -12.82 -5.61
N ARG A 89 17.47 -11.86 -5.24
CA ARG A 89 16.74 -10.98 -6.18
C ARG A 89 17.29 -9.57 -6.23
N ASN A 90 18.32 -9.25 -5.48
CA ASN A 90 18.92 -7.92 -5.36
C ASN A 90 17.87 -6.83 -5.05
N ARG A 91 17.17 -7.01 -3.91
CA ARG A 91 16.09 -6.12 -3.50
C ARG A 91 16.20 -5.68 -2.06
N VAL A 92 15.87 -4.43 -1.78
CA VAL A 92 15.52 -3.99 -0.43
C VAL A 92 14.10 -4.45 -0.13
N VAL A 93 13.90 -5.16 0.96
CA VAL A 93 12.66 -5.83 1.32
C VAL A 93 12.08 -5.18 2.58
N PHE A 94 10.83 -4.74 2.52
CA PHE A 94 10.06 -4.22 3.63
C PHE A 94 9.08 -5.29 4.09
N LEU A 95 9.16 -5.73 5.36
CA LEU A 95 8.27 -6.75 5.90
C LEU A 95 6.94 -6.13 6.32
N VAL A 96 5.85 -6.68 5.80
CA VAL A 96 4.48 -6.27 6.15
C VAL A 96 4.05 -7.02 7.40
N LYS A 97 3.62 -6.30 8.42
CA LYS A 97 3.23 -6.88 9.71
C LYS A 97 1.74 -6.69 10.01
N ASP A 98 1.17 -7.65 10.71
CA ASP A 98 -0.11 -7.57 11.41
C ASP A 98 0.14 -7.78 12.90
N GLY A 99 0.15 -6.71 13.67
CA GLY A 99 0.71 -6.72 15.01
C GLY A 99 2.17 -7.16 14.99
N ASN A 100 2.52 -8.21 15.73
CA ASN A 100 3.88 -8.75 15.78
C ASN A 100 4.17 -9.82 14.72
N LYS A 101 3.17 -10.21 13.90
CA LYS A 101 3.34 -11.26 12.90
C LYS A 101 3.71 -10.66 11.54
N VAL A 102 4.69 -11.25 10.88
CA VAL A 102 4.96 -10.95 9.47
C VAL A 102 3.94 -11.71 8.63
N VAL A 103 3.22 -10.99 7.76
CA VAL A 103 2.16 -11.54 6.91
C VAL A 103 2.47 -11.42 5.43
N ASP A 104 3.47 -10.61 5.06
CA ASP A 104 3.92 -10.43 3.67
C ASP A 104 5.26 -9.68 3.62
N ALA A 105 5.78 -9.49 2.41
CA ALA A 105 6.93 -8.65 2.15
C ALA A 105 6.82 -7.96 0.79
N ALA A 106 7.32 -6.72 0.72
CA ALA A 106 7.40 -5.94 -0.51
C ALA A 106 8.86 -5.59 -0.82
N GLY A 107 9.36 -5.98 -1.99
CA GLY A 107 10.75 -5.80 -2.39
C GLY A 107 10.93 -4.76 -3.46
N ARG A 108 11.78 -3.77 -3.21
CA ARG A 108 12.21 -2.77 -4.19
C ARG A 108 13.50 -3.21 -4.86
N SER A 109 13.54 -3.26 -6.19
CA SER A 109 14.78 -3.49 -6.95
C SER A 109 15.73 -2.32 -6.74
N ILE A 110 17.01 -2.62 -6.46
CA ILE A 110 18.09 -1.62 -6.38
C ILE A 110 18.91 -1.55 -7.66
N ASP A 111 18.65 -2.46 -8.59
CA ASP A 111 19.14 -2.41 -9.96
C ASP A 111 17.97 -2.27 -10.94
N ALA A 112 18.28 -1.99 -12.21
CA ALA A 112 17.27 -1.85 -13.26
C ALA A 112 16.71 -3.19 -13.77
N ARG A 113 17.01 -4.31 -13.11
CA ARG A 113 16.61 -5.65 -13.55
C ARG A 113 15.24 -6.02 -12.99
N GLY A 114 14.29 -6.25 -13.86
CA GLY A 114 12.94 -6.69 -13.50
C GLY A 114 12.02 -5.58 -12.96
N PRO A 115 10.85 -5.95 -12.40
CA PRO A 115 9.86 -4.98 -11.95
C PRO A 115 10.38 -4.14 -10.77
N LYS A 116 10.03 -2.85 -10.78
CA LYS A 116 10.39 -1.87 -9.74
C LYS A 116 10.02 -2.35 -8.34
N TRP A 117 8.80 -2.85 -8.16
CA TRP A 117 8.30 -3.45 -6.93
C TRP A 117 7.90 -4.90 -7.15
N TYR A 118 8.08 -5.74 -6.13
CA TYR A 118 7.72 -7.16 -6.14
C TYR A 118 7.08 -7.53 -4.80
N ARG A 119 5.89 -8.16 -4.85
CA ARG A 119 5.25 -8.75 -3.66
C ARG A 119 5.73 -10.20 -3.53
N TYR A 120 6.10 -10.58 -2.32
CA TYR A 120 6.58 -11.94 -2.03
C TYR A 120 5.45 -12.87 -1.57
N GLY A 121 4.41 -12.32 -0.96
CA GLY A 121 3.20 -13.01 -0.57
C GLY A 121 1.95 -12.45 -1.26
N ASP A 122 0.80 -12.86 -0.79
CA ASP A 122 -0.53 -12.53 -1.33
C ASP A 122 -1.42 -11.76 -0.34
N SER A 123 -0.87 -11.37 0.81
CA SER A 123 -1.60 -10.59 1.81
C SER A 123 -2.04 -9.25 1.22
N LYS A 124 -3.31 -8.89 1.46
CA LYS A 124 -3.86 -7.58 1.08
C LYS A 124 -3.64 -6.51 2.15
N ARG A 125 -2.92 -6.85 3.22
CA ARG A 125 -2.64 -5.89 4.28
C ARG A 125 -1.69 -4.80 3.80
N PRO A 126 -1.92 -3.52 4.14
CA PRO A 126 -1.00 -2.44 3.82
C PRO A 126 0.26 -2.56 4.68
N PHE A 127 1.37 -2.00 4.21
CA PHE A 127 2.54 -1.81 5.04
C PHE A 127 2.33 -0.58 5.93
N ALA A 128 2.54 -0.71 7.24
CA ALA A 128 2.46 0.40 8.19
C ALA A 128 3.79 0.61 8.91
N CYS A 129 4.17 1.87 9.12
CA CYS A 129 5.39 2.28 9.80
C CYS A 129 5.12 3.51 10.67
N GLY A 130 5.32 3.38 11.98
CA GLY A 130 5.04 4.42 12.98
C GLY A 130 4.04 3.93 14.02
N THR A 131 3.82 4.75 15.05
CA THR A 131 2.93 4.44 16.19
C THR A 131 1.97 5.58 16.53
N ASP A 132 1.87 6.58 15.65
CA ASP A 132 1.01 7.74 15.83
C ASP A 132 -0.46 7.38 15.54
N THR A 133 -1.39 8.10 16.16
CA THR A 133 -2.84 7.96 15.92
C THR A 133 -3.30 8.64 14.63
N CYS A 134 -2.47 9.46 14.01
CA CYS A 134 -2.69 10.01 12.68
C CYS A 134 -1.99 9.17 11.63
N ALA A 135 -2.69 8.79 10.56
CA ALA A 135 -2.12 8.04 9.44
C ALA A 135 -1.93 8.92 8.20
N VAL A 136 -0.80 8.74 7.50
CA VAL A 136 -0.56 9.29 6.16
C VAL A 136 -0.48 8.13 5.17
N VAL A 137 -1.45 8.04 4.28
CA VAL A 137 -1.55 7.01 3.24
C VAL A 137 -0.72 7.41 2.04
N VAL A 138 0.17 6.52 1.63
CA VAL A 138 1.12 6.70 0.52
C VAL A 138 1.12 5.48 -0.40
N GLU A 139 1.80 5.54 -1.54
CA GLU A 139 1.82 4.43 -2.49
C GLU A 139 2.79 3.32 -2.09
N ASP A 140 3.98 3.66 -1.59
CA ASP A 140 5.07 2.71 -1.36
C ASP A 140 5.68 2.75 0.06
N CYS A 141 6.36 1.65 0.42
CA CYS A 141 6.95 1.46 1.75
C CYS A 141 8.00 2.53 2.11
N ALA A 142 8.78 3.01 1.13
CA ALA A 142 9.83 4.00 1.40
C ALA A 142 9.20 5.34 1.80
N SER A 143 8.13 5.77 1.12
CA SER A 143 7.35 6.96 1.47
C SER A 143 6.70 6.81 2.86
N ALA A 144 6.17 5.62 3.20
CA ALA A 144 5.63 5.35 4.54
C ALA A 144 6.69 5.45 5.64
N CYS A 145 7.89 4.92 5.40
CA CYS A 145 9.01 5.07 6.35
C CYS A 145 9.44 6.53 6.50
N ALA A 146 9.49 7.30 5.42
CA ALA A 146 9.87 8.71 5.45
C ALA A 146 8.92 9.56 6.32
N VAL A 147 7.63 9.20 6.37
CA VAL A 147 6.60 9.87 7.19
C VAL A 147 6.69 9.51 8.68
N SER A 148 7.28 8.38 9.02
CA SER A 148 7.12 7.71 10.31
C SER A 148 7.64 8.44 11.56
N ASN A 149 8.27 9.61 11.40
CA ASN A 149 8.67 10.48 12.51
C ASN A 149 7.53 11.38 13.01
N ASN A 150 6.55 11.69 12.18
CA ASN A 150 5.50 12.68 12.47
C ASN A 150 4.09 12.11 12.41
N ALA A 151 3.92 10.92 11.80
CA ALA A 151 2.64 10.22 11.67
C ALA A 151 2.90 8.74 11.40
N THR A 152 1.88 7.89 11.46
CA THR A 152 2.00 6.54 10.95
C THR A 152 1.88 6.56 9.42
N GLY A 153 2.96 6.23 8.72
CA GLY A 153 2.94 6.04 7.27
C GLY A 153 2.29 4.71 6.91
N VAL A 154 1.29 4.73 6.01
CA VAL A 154 0.57 3.53 5.55
C VAL A 154 0.69 3.41 4.04
N ALA A 155 1.46 2.43 3.55
CA ALA A 155 1.60 2.18 2.12
C ALA A 155 0.59 1.15 1.63
N LEU A 156 -0.23 1.54 0.63
CA LEU A 156 -1.21 0.64 0.02
C LEU A 156 -0.57 -0.41 -0.88
N LEU A 157 0.71 -0.23 -1.25
CA LEU A 157 1.46 -1.08 -2.18
C LEU A 157 0.81 -1.12 -3.58
N GLY A 158 0.23 -0.01 -3.97
CA GLY A 158 -0.51 0.25 -5.20
C GLY A 158 -1.36 1.51 -5.04
N THR A 159 -2.17 1.80 -6.05
CA THR A 159 -3.04 2.99 -6.08
C THR A 159 -4.52 2.66 -5.90
N ASN A 160 -4.86 1.46 -5.43
CA ASN A 160 -6.24 1.04 -5.19
C ASN A 160 -6.49 0.90 -3.69
N LEU A 161 -7.62 1.42 -3.23
CA LEU A 161 -8.09 1.23 -1.87
C LEU A 161 -8.89 -0.08 -1.78
N LEU A 162 -8.41 -1.02 -0.97
CA LEU A 162 -9.07 -2.30 -0.73
C LEU A 162 -9.86 -2.26 0.59
N THR A 163 -10.79 -3.19 0.78
CA THR A 163 -11.56 -3.31 2.03
C THR A 163 -10.64 -3.55 3.22
N GLU A 164 -9.62 -4.37 3.05
CA GLU A 164 -8.61 -4.67 4.07
C GLU A 164 -7.81 -3.42 4.48
N HIS A 165 -7.61 -2.49 3.54
CA HIS A 165 -6.98 -1.19 3.83
C HIS A 165 -7.90 -0.31 4.68
N ILE A 166 -9.22 -0.27 4.36
CA ILE A 166 -10.22 0.48 5.13
C ILE A 166 -10.27 -0.04 6.57
N ASP A 167 -10.24 -1.37 6.75
CA ASP A 167 -10.26 -2.00 8.08
C ASP A 167 -9.06 -1.64 8.96
N VAL A 168 -7.90 -1.39 8.33
CA VAL A 168 -6.72 -0.87 9.04
C VAL A 168 -6.85 0.62 9.29
N LEU A 169 -7.29 1.40 8.29
CA LEU A 169 -7.29 2.86 8.36
C LEU A 169 -8.35 3.43 9.32
N LYS A 170 -9.48 2.75 9.51
CA LYS A 170 -10.52 3.17 10.46
C LYS A 170 -10.10 3.08 11.94
N GLN A 171 -8.92 2.52 12.24
CA GLN A 171 -8.36 2.46 13.59
C GLN A 171 -7.62 3.75 14.00
N TYR A 172 -7.38 4.66 13.05
CA TYR A 172 -6.72 5.93 13.29
C TYR A 172 -7.73 7.03 13.60
N ASP A 173 -7.31 8.05 14.34
CA ASP A 173 -8.15 9.22 14.66
C ASP A 173 -8.38 10.08 13.41
N ARG A 174 -7.35 10.22 12.57
CA ARG A 174 -7.37 10.98 11.33
C ARG A 174 -6.50 10.31 10.26
N VAL A 175 -6.91 10.41 9.01
CA VAL A 175 -6.20 9.88 7.85
C VAL A 175 -5.95 10.99 6.83
N PHE A 176 -4.73 11.07 6.32
CA PHE A 176 -4.33 11.95 5.25
C PHE A 176 -3.95 11.12 4.03
N ILE A 177 -4.51 11.44 2.86
CA ILE A 177 -4.16 10.76 1.60
C ILE A 177 -3.12 11.60 0.88
N ALA A 178 -1.91 11.04 0.74
CA ALA A 178 -0.71 11.68 0.18
C ALA A 178 -0.14 10.82 -0.95
N LEU A 179 -0.90 10.62 -2.02
CA LEU A 179 -0.44 9.92 -3.21
C LEU A 179 0.40 10.83 -4.10
N ASP A 180 1.16 10.22 -5.00
CA ASP A 180 1.99 10.94 -5.96
C ASP A 180 1.13 11.83 -6.87
N LYS A 181 1.71 12.89 -7.42
CA LYS A 181 0.99 13.96 -8.15
C LYS A 181 0.14 13.43 -9.32
N ASP A 182 0.59 12.40 -9.98
CA ASP A 182 -0.10 11.75 -11.11
C ASP A 182 -1.31 10.89 -10.68
N ALA A 183 -1.45 10.62 -9.39
CA ALA A 183 -2.55 9.88 -8.79
C ALA A 183 -3.58 10.76 -8.04
N THR A 184 -3.59 12.08 -8.28
CA THR A 184 -4.45 13.04 -7.54
C THR A 184 -5.94 12.70 -7.64
N ASP A 185 -6.45 12.34 -8.82
CA ASP A 185 -7.87 11.97 -9.00
C ASP A 185 -8.24 10.72 -8.18
N LYS A 186 -7.33 9.75 -8.11
CA LYS A 186 -7.50 8.57 -7.26
C LYS A 186 -7.49 8.94 -5.77
N ALA A 187 -6.59 9.84 -5.38
CA ALA A 187 -6.51 10.34 -4.00
C ALA A 187 -7.82 11.01 -3.58
N ILE A 188 -8.43 11.83 -4.43
CA ILE A 188 -9.74 12.45 -4.18
C ILE A 188 -10.83 11.37 -4.03
N GLY A 189 -10.83 10.36 -4.88
CA GLY A 189 -11.75 9.22 -4.78
C GLY A 189 -11.60 8.47 -3.46
N MET A 190 -10.35 8.22 -3.01
CA MET A 190 -10.06 7.59 -1.72
C MET A 190 -10.54 8.43 -0.53
N VAL A 191 -10.32 9.76 -0.56
CA VAL A 191 -10.82 10.65 0.49
C VAL A 191 -12.33 10.53 0.62
N ARG A 192 -13.08 10.56 -0.49
CA ARG A 192 -14.54 10.43 -0.47
C ARG A 192 -15.00 9.08 0.13
N THR A 193 -14.31 7.99 -0.20
CA THR A 193 -14.63 6.66 0.33
C THR A 193 -14.27 6.56 1.81
N LEU A 194 -13.06 6.94 2.21
CA LEU A 194 -12.58 6.80 3.58
C LEU A 194 -13.27 7.76 4.55
N HIS A 195 -13.65 8.95 4.11
CA HIS A 195 -14.31 9.95 4.96
C HIS A 195 -15.63 9.45 5.59
N THR A 196 -16.26 8.44 5.00
CA THR A 196 -17.44 7.78 5.57
C THR A 196 -17.12 6.86 6.75
N HIS A 197 -15.83 6.54 6.96
CA HIS A 197 -15.37 5.59 7.98
C HIS A 197 -14.47 6.25 9.03
N VAL A 198 -13.65 7.22 8.62
CA VAL A 198 -12.69 7.94 9.47
C VAL A 198 -12.48 9.35 8.93
N PRO A 199 -12.27 10.38 9.79
CA PRO A 199 -11.93 11.71 9.33
C PRO A 199 -10.75 11.70 8.37
N THR A 200 -10.98 12.02 7.10
CA THR A 200 -9.98 11.89 6.03
C THR A 200 -9.83 13.19 5.27
N ARG A 201 -8.59 13.59 4.97
CA ARG A 201 -8.23 14.79 4.21
C ARG A 201 -7.22 14.47 3.11
N LEU A 202 -7.21 15.28 2.06
CA LEU A 202 -6.19 15.22 1.02
C LEU A 202 -4.96 16.01 1.45
N MET A 203 -3.77 15.42 1.30
CA MET A 203 -2.48 16.08 1.42
C MET A 203 -1.88 16.19 0.01
N VAL A 204 -1.82 17.41 -0.52
CA VAL A 204 -1.36 17.64 -1.91
C VAL A 204 0.15 17.72 -1.94
N LEU A 205 0.78 16.76 -2.61
CA LEU A 205 2.22 16.67 -2.75
C LEU A 205 2.71 17.46 -3.96
N ARG A 206 3.80 18.23 -3.79
CA ARG A 206 4.59 18.81 -4.89
C ARG A 206 5.72 17.88 -5.32
N THR A 207 6.25 17.12 -4.39
CA THR A 207 7.35 16.15 -4.55
C THR A 207 7.06 14.96 -3.64
N ASP A 208 7.48 13.76 -4.04
CA ASP A 208 7.33 12.54 -3.22
C ASP A 208 7.98 12.75 -1.84
N LEU A 209 7.27 12.37 -0.77
CA LEU A 209 7.72 12.55 0.62
C LEU A 209 9.11 11.92 0.89
N LYS A 210 9.40 10.78 0.28
CA LYS A 210 10.71 10.11 0.39
C LYS A 210 11.86 10.87 -0.26
N ASN A 211 11.58 11.84 -1.13
CA ASN A 211 12.56 12.64 -1.85
C ASN A 211 12.75 14.05 -1.25
N MET A 212 11.89 14.47 -0.31
CA MET A 212 12.02 15.75 0.39
C MET A 212 13.17 15.70 1.38
N GLN A 213 13.81 16.87 1.60
CA GLN A 213 14.72 17.04 2.75
C GLN A 213 13.96 16.83 4.05
N ARG A 214 14.66 16.34 5.08
CA ARG A 214 14.03 15.93 6.35
C ARG A 214 13.21 17.05 6.97
N ASP A 215 13.82 18.21 7.20
CA ASP A 215 13.15 19.31 7.90
C ASP A 215 11.97 19.85 7.10
N GLU A 216 12.12 20.01 5.77
CA GLU A 216 11.05 20.43 4.87
C GLU A 216 9.86 19.44 4.90
N ARG A 217 10.15 18.15 4.89
CA ARG A 217 9.12 17.10 4.96
C ARG A 217 8.40 17.12 6.30
N ASP A 218 9.15 17.21 7.40
CA ASP A 218 8.61 17.15 8.73
C ASP A 218 7.72 18.39 9.00
N ASP A 219 8.14 19.58 8.58
CA ASP A 219 7.32 20.81 8.65
C ASP A 219 6.08 20.72 7.75
N PHE A 220 6.24 20.18 6.55
CA PHE A 220 5.12 19.96 5.63
C PHE A 220 4.06 19.04 6.25
N ILE A 221 4.45 17.90 6.80
CA ILE A 221 3.52 16.94 7.43
C ILE A 221 2.83 17.59 8.64
N ARG A 222 3.57 18.25 9.53
CA ARG A 222 3.00 18.95 10.70
C ARG A 222 2.00 20.01 10.28
N SER A 223 2.26 20.75 9.21
CA SER A 223 1.31 21.76 8.70
C SER A 223 -0.07 21.23 8.37
N TYR A 224 -0.22 19.94 8.12
CA TYR A 224 -1.50 19.25 7.90
C TYR A 224 -2.07 18.64 9.19
N ILE A 225 -1.23 18.05 10.03
CA ILE A 225 -1.65 17.31 11.23
C ILE A 225 -2.12 18.27 12.33
N ASP A 226 -1.47 19.42 12.49
CA ASP A 226 -1.75 20.39 13.57
C ASP A 226 -2.99 21.27 13.29
N ARG A 227 -3.62 21.11 12.13
CA ARG A 227 -4.88 21.77 11.72
C ARG A 227 -6.09 20.88 11.98
#